data_3947ea0c2bb9edd1f9068ee481b95fcd
#
_entry.id   3947ea0c2bb9edd1f9068ee481b95fcd
#
_cell.length_a   1.000
_cell.length_b   1.000
_cell.length_c   1.000
_cell.angle_alpha   90.00
_cell.angle_beta   90.00
_cell.angle_gamma   90.00
#
_symmetry.space_group_name_H-M   'P 1'
#
loop_
_entity.id
_entity.type
_entity.pdbx_description
1 polymer ?
#
loop_
_entity_poly.entity_id
_entity_poly.type
_entity_poly.pdbx_seq_one_letter_code
_entity_poly.pdbx_strand_id
1 'polypeptide(L)'
;MSQHYVIIALGSNVSRDLLPKARQLMGEWINVTAASDIIATEPIGMSSPDFHNQLLECTTALTLDRLTLRTKATEQTLGRQHGKGIVSIDIDIMQYDNTRLHPDDWNR
;
A
#
# COMPACT_ATOMS: atom_id res chain seq x y z
N MET A 1 -1.93 -14.33 -20.91
CA MET A 1 -0.96 -13.41 -20.30
C MET A 1 -0.61 -13.89 -18.92
N SER A 2 0.66 -13.74 -18.56
CA SER A 2 1.12 -14.15 -17.23
C SER A 2 0.62 -13.19 -16.16
N GLN A 3 0.19 -13.75 -15.05
CA GLN A 3 -0.16 -12.97 -13.87
C GLN A 3 0.98 -13.09 -12.85
N HIS A 4 1.33 -11.97 -12.24
CA HIS A 4 2.33 -11.92 -11.19
C HIS A 4 1.66 -11.86 -9.83
N TYR A 5 2.21 -12.59 -8.88
CA TYR A 5 1.74 -12.54 -7.49
C TYR A 5 2.38 -11.33 -6.79
N VAL A 6 1.58 -10.54 -6.10
CA VAL A 6 2.06 -9.32 -5.45
C VAL A 6 1.45 -9.19 -4.07
N ILE A 7 2.27 -8.79 -3.10
CA ILE A 7 1.78 -8.36 -1.79
C ILE A 7 1.99 -6.87 -1.67
N ILE A 8 0.92 -6.15 -1.33
CA ILE A 8 0.93 -4.70 -1.20
C ILE A 8 0.51 -4.33 0.23
N ALA A 9 1.26 -3.43 0.84
CA ALA A 9 0.92 -2.83 2.13
C ALA A 9 0.35 -1.44 1.91
N LEU A 10 -0.81 -1.18 2.51
CA LEU A 10 -1.43 0.14 2.51
C LEU A 10 -1.34 0.74 3.91
N GLY A 11 -1.13 2.05 3.99
CA GLY A 11 -1.13 2.76 5.27
C GLY A 11 -1.59 4.20 5.12
N SER A 12 -2.27 4.71 6.14
CA SER A 12 -2.69 6.12 6.21
C SER A 12 -2.80 6.55 7.66
N ASN A 13 -2.35 7.77 7.96
CA ASN A 13 -2.60 8.41 9.26
C ASN A 13 -3.54 9.61 9.15
N VAL A 14 -4.20 9.77 8.00
CA VAL A 14 -5.19 10.82 7.80
C VAL A 14 -6.61 10.26 7.97
N SER A 15 -6.91 9.18 7.26
CA SER A 15 -8.23 8.55 7.32
C SER A 15 -8.15 7.10 6.86
N ARG A 16 -8.78 6.21 7.63
CA ARG A 16 -8.87 4.80 7.24
C ARG A 16 -9.66 4.63 5.93
N ASP A 17 -10.53 5.59 5.59
CA ASP A 17 -11.33 5.53 4.37
C ASP A 17 -10.49 5.65 3.11
N LEU A 18 -9.26 6.16 3.22
CA LEU A 18 -8.33 6.22 2.09
C LEU A 18 -7.87 4.82 1.65
N LEU A 19 -7.90 3.83 2.53
CA LEU A 19 -7.51 2.47 2.18
C LEU A 19 -8.47 1.86 1.14
N PRO A 20 -9.80 1.81 1.37
CA PRO A 20 -10.71 1.33 0.33
C PRO A 20 -10.71 2.19 -0.94
N LYS A 21 -10.47 3.50 -0.82
CA LYS A 21 -10.35 4.37 -2.00
C LYS A 21 -9.14 4.00 -2.84
N ALA A 22 -7.99 3.74 -2.21
CA ALA A 22 -6.80 3.28 -2.91
C ALA A 22 -7.06 1.94 -3.61
N ARG A 23 -7.70 1.00 -2.93
CA ARG A 23 -8.04 -0.29 -3.51
C ARG A 23 -8.94 -0.14 -4.74
N GLN A 24 -9.90 0.77 -4.69
CA GLN A 24 -10.80 1.03 -5.81
C GLN A 24 -10.03 1.55 -7.02
N LEU A 25 -9.13 2.50 -6.82
CA LEU A 25 -8.31 3.03 -7.90
C LEU A 25 -7.36 1.98 -8.49
N MET A 26 -6.77 1.17 -7.61
CA MET A 26 -5.83 0.11 -8.04
C MET A 26 -6.53 -1.05 -8.74
N GLY A 27 -7.84 -1.22 -8.54
CA GLY A 27 -8.61 -2.32 -9.10
C GLY A 27 -8.64 -2.36 -10.62
N GLU A 28 -8.24 -1.28 -11.29
CA GLU A 28 -8.17 -1.25 -12.75
C GLU A 28 -6.95 -2.02 -13.28
N TRP A 29 -5.92 -2.22 -12.46
CA TRP A 29 -4.67 -2.84 -12.90
C TRP A 29 -4.12 -3.89 -11.93
N ILE A 30 -4.81 -4.16 -10.83
CA ILE A 30 -4.56 -5.32 -9.97
C ILE A 30 -5.87 -6.03 -9.67
N ASN A 31 -5.75 -7.33 -9.33
CA ASN A 31 -6.85 -8.11 -8.81
C ASN A 31 -6.53 -8.50 -7.37
N VAL A 32 -7.30 -7.99 -6.41
CA VAL A 32 -7.12 -8.31 -5.00
C VAL A 32 -7.77 -9.67 -4.72
N THR A 33 -6.96 -10.65 -4.35
CA THR A 33 -7.42 -12.01 -4.08
C THR A 33 -7.69 -12.26 -2.59
N ALA A 34 -7.00 -11.51 -1.73
CA ALA A 34 -7.22 -11.58 -0.28
C ALA A 34 -6.77 -10.27 0.35
N ALA A 35 -7.38 -9.93 1.48
CA ALA A 35 -7.04 -8.71 2.21
C ALA A 35 -7.08 -9.00 3.70
N SER A 36 -6.13 -8.45 4.44
CA SER A 36 -6.17 -8.48 5.90
C SER A 36 -7.22 -7.50 6.41
N ASP A 37 -7.55 -7.60 7.70
CA ASP A 37 -8.29 -6.54 8.37
C ASP A 37 -7.46 -5.25 8.37
N ILE A 38 -8.16 -4.13 8.50
CA ILE A 38 -7.50 -2.84 8.70
C ILE A 38 -7.14 -2.75 10.18
N ILE A 39 -5.85 -2.56 10.47
CA ILE A 39 -5.32 -2.52 11.83
C ILE A 39 -4.81 -1.12 12.13
N ALA A 40 -5.26 -0.55 13.23
CA ALA A 40 -4.76 0.74 13.70
C ALA A 40 -3.50 0.51 14.56
N THR A 41 -2.46 1.30 14.32
CA THR A 41 -1.22 1.25 15.10
C THR A 41 -0.85 2.65 15.55
N GLU A 42 -0.34 2.76 16.78
CA GLU A 42 0.13 4.04 17.29
C GLU A 42 1.50 4.35 16.70
N PRO A 43 1.74 5.63 16.28
CA PRO A 43 3.07 6.03 15.83
C PRO A 43 4.03 6.08 17.03
N ILE A 44 5.21 5.48 16.87
CA ILE A 44 6.23 5.45 17.92
C ILE A 44 6.98 6.77 17.94
N GLY A 45 6.94 7.48 19.09
CA GLY A 45 7.71 8.71 19.30
C GLY A 45 7.27 9.90 18.47
N MET A 46 6.06 9.86 17.92
CA MET A 46 5.51 10.93 17.09
C MET A 46 4.19 11.43 17.65
N SER A 47 3.96 12.74 17.54
CA SER A 47 2.67 13.37 17.85
C SER A 47 1.83 13.40 16.57
N SER A 48 1.45 12.25 16.06
CA SER A 48 0.64 12.16 14.86
C SER A 48 -0.54 11.21 15.09
N PRO A 49 -1.59 11.28 14.26
CA PRO A 49 -2.70 10.35 14.35
C PRO A 49 -2.23 8.90 14.19
N ASP A 50 -3.02 7.97 14.69
CA ASP A 50 -2.77 6.55 14.52
C ASP A 50 -2.73 6.19 13.04
N PHE A 51 -1.84 5.26 12.68
CA PHE A 51 -1.83 4.68 11.34
C PHE A 51 -2.88 3.58 11.24
N HIS A 52 -3.54 3.55 10.09
CA HIS A 52 -4.38 2.43 9.68
C HIS A 52 -3.66 1.68 8.58
N ASN A 53 -3.49 0.38 8.75
CA ASN A 53 -2.68 -0.45 7.86
C ASN A 53 -3.48 -1.65 7.39
N GLN A 54 -3.21 -2.08 6.14
CA GLN A 54 -3.84 -3.25 5.56
C GLN A 54 -2.86 -3.92 4.58
N LEU A 55 -2.84 -5.26 4.57
CA LEU A 55 -2.08 -6.03 3.58
C LEU A 55 -3.04 -6.60 2.54
N LEU A 56 -2.62 -6.56 1.28
CA LEU A 56 -3.37 -7.11 0.17
C LEU A 56 -2.54 -8.18 -0.54
N GLU A 57 -3.15 -9.33 -0.80
CA GLU A 57 -2.63 -10.29 -1.77
C GLU A 57 -3.29 -10.02 -3.11
N CYS A 58 -2.49 -9.91 -4.16
CA CYS A 58 -2.98 -9.49 -5.46
C CYS A 58 -2.33 -10.27 -6.59
N THR A 59 -2.96 -10.20 -7.76
CA THR A 59 -2.33 -10.57 -9.01
C THR A 59 -2.38 -9.39 -9.97
N THR A 60 -1.39 -9.29 -10.86
CA THR A 60 -1.31 -8.22 -11.85
C THR A 60 -0.58 -8.69 -13.09
N ALA A 61 -0.94 -8.14 -14.24
CA ALA A 61 -0.20 -8.36 -15.49
C ALA A 61 0.95 -7.36 -15.65
N LEU A 62 1.05 -6.35 -14.76
CA LEU A 62 2.07 -5.31 -14.88
C LEU A 62 3.46 -5.81 -14.47
N THR A 63 4.49 -5.27 -15.12
CA THR A 63 5.87 -5.43 -14.63
C THR A 63 6.04 -4.68 -13.32
N LEU A 64 7.09 -5.02 -12.57
CA LEU A 64 7.37 -4.34 -11.31
C LEU A 64 7.57 -2.83 -11.51
N ASP A 65 8.26 -2.42 -12.58
CA ASP A 65 8.49 -1.00 -12.86
C ASP A 65 7.18 -0.26 -13.11
N ARG A 66 6.28 -0.85 -13.92
CA ARG A 66 4.99 -0.25 -14.20
C ARG A 66 4.09 -0.22 -12.97
N LEU A 67 4.13 -1.29 -12.18
CA LEU A 67 3.37 -1.36 -10.94
C LEU A 67 3.82 -0.26 -9.97
N THR A 68 5.12 -0.04 -9.84
CA THR A 68 5.68 1.02 -8.99
C THR A 68 5.20 2.40 -9.44
N LEU A 69 5.20 2.67 -10.75
CA LEU A 69 4.70 3.94 -11.28
C LEU A 69 3.22 4.13 -10.97
N ARG A 70 2.42 3.07 -11.09
CA ARG A 70 0.98 3.15 -10.81
C ARG A 70 0.69 3.38 -9.33
N THR A 71 1.43 2.73 -8.43
CA THR A 71 1.23 2.94 -6.99
C THR A 71 1.58 4.37 -6.60
N LYS A 72 2.67 4.93 -7.15
CA LYS A 72 3.05 6.32 -6.88
C LYS A 72 2.02 7.31 -7.42
N ALA A 73 1.48 7.07 -8.61
CA ALA A 73 0.44 7.91 -9.18
C ALA A 73 -0.83 7.88 -8.32
N THR A 74 -1.19 6.72 -7.80
CA THR A 74 -2.33 6.57 -6.89
C THR A 74 -2.11 7.36 -5.59
N GLU A 75 -0.91 7.28 -5.02
CA GLU A 75 -0.56 8.06 -3.83
C GLU A 75 -0.75 9.56 -4.08
N GLN A 76 -0.28 10.06 -5.23
CA GLN A 76 -0.42 11.46 -5.59
C GLN A 76 -1.88 11.86 -5.80
N THR A 77 -2.66 11.01 -6.46
CA THR A 77 -4.09 11.25 -6.69
C THR A 77 -4.84 11.40 -5.36
N LEU A 78 -4.45 10.65 -4.34
CA LEU A 78 -5.09 10.69 -3.03
C LEU A 78 -4.47 11.74 -2.09
N GLY A 79 -3.61 12.62 -2.63
CA GLY A 79 -3.14 13.78 -1.91
C GLY A 79 -2.00 13.52 -0.94
N ARG A 80 -1.06 12.62 -1.31
CA ARG A 80 0.11 12.35 -0.47
C ARG A 80 0.85 13.65 -0.15
N GLN A 81 1.09 13.88 1.14
CA GLN A 81 1.88 15.01 1.63
C GLN A 81 3.16 14.50 2.26
N HIS A 82 4.22 15.31 2.17
CA HIS A 82 5.52 14.99 2.73
C HIS A 82 5.79 15.84 3.98
N GLY A 83 6.44 15.24 4.95
CA GLY A 83 6.87 15.90 6.16
C GLY A 83 5.77 16.05 7.20
N LYS A 84 6.11 16.57 8.38
CA LYS A 84 5.20 16.85 9.49
C LYS A 84 4.42 15.63 10.03
N GLY A 85 4.90 14.40 9.73
CA GLY A 85 4.25 13.19 10.21
C GLY A 85 2.93 12.88 9.56
N ILE A 86 2.55 13.58 8.48
CA ILE A 86 1.28 13.36 7.79
C ILE A 86 1.53 12.46 6.58
N VAL A 87 0.85 11.29 6.57
CA VAL A 87 0.87 10.34 5.44
C VAL A 87 -0.56 10.09 5.02
N SER A 88 -0.98 10.72 3.92
CA SER A 88 -2.34 10.54 3.39
C SER A 88 -2.56 9.10 2.98
N ILE A 89 -1.64 8.55 2.19
CA ILE A 89 -1.67 7.14 1.80
C ILE A 89 -0.26 6.69 1.42
N ASP A 90 0.13 5.53 1.93
CA ASP A 90 1.35 4.84 1.56
C ASP A 90 0.96 3.53 0.89
N ILE A 91 1.54 3.27 -0.28
CA ILE A 91 1.29 2.04 -1.02
C ILE A 91 2.66 1.41 -1.32
N ASP A 92 3.01 0.36 -0.58
CA ASP A 92 4.29 -0.30 -0.69
C ASP A 92 4.15 -1.69 -1.30
N ILE A 93 4.94 -1.96 -2.33
CA ILE A 93 5.02 -3.30 -2.91
C ILE A 93 5.96 -4.11 -2.04
N MET A 94 5.41 -5.05 -1.27
CA MET A 94 6.17 -5.84 -0.30
C MET A 94 6.78 -7.09 -0.92
N GLN A 95 6.14 -7.63 -1.95
CA GLN A 95 6.63 -8.80 -2.67
C GLN A 95 6.13 -8.77 -4.10
N TYR A 96 7.00 -9.14 -5.03
CA TYR A 96 6.66 -9.31 -6.44
C TYR A 96 7.17 -10.69 -6.88
N ASP A 97 6.23 -11.58 -7.24
CA ASP A 97 6.48 -13.00 -7.46
C ASP A 97 7.22 -13.60 -6.26
N ASN A 98 8.44 -14.07 -6.42
CA ASN A 98 9.22 -14.69 -5.35
C ASN A 98 10.21 -13.72 -4.68
N THR A 99 10.21 -12.45 -5.09
CA THR A 99 11.16 -11.46 -4.59
C THR A 99 10.51 -10.61 -3.50
N ARG A 100 11.03 -10.70 -2.29
CA ARG A 100 10.60 -9.83 -1.19
C ARG A 100 11.31 -8.49 -1.31
N LEU A 101 10.52 -7.43 -1.18
CA LEU A 101 10.99 -6.05 -1.17
C LEU A 101 10.87 -5.53 0.26
N HIS A 102 11.64 -4.50 0.60
CA HIS A 102 11.66 -3.92 1.94
C HIS A 102 11.89 -4.99 3.03
N PRO A 103 13.03 -5.74 2.97
CA PRO A 103 13.22 -6.90 3.85
C PRO A 103 13.17 -6.58 5.33
N ASP A 104 13.56 -5.36 5.73
CA ASP A 104 13.53 -4.96 7.13
C ASP A 104 12.11 -4.84 7.70
N ASP A 105 11.11 -4.65 6.83
CA ASP A 105 9.73 -4.51 7.26
C ASP A 105 9.04 -5.86 7.48
N TRP A 106 9.61 -6.96 6.94
CA TRP A 106 9.03 -8.28 7.09
C TRP A 106 9.21 -8.89 8.48
N ASN A 107 10.15 -8.35 9.26
CA ASN A 107 10.53 -8.88 10.56
C ASN A 107 9.96 -8.08 11.74
N ARG A 108 8.99 -7.25 11.50
CA ARG A 108 8.34 -6.44 12.54
C ARG A 108 7.11 -7.08 13.12
#